data_c989fb69f86c2effb8c705ec3d7a8bb1
#
_entry.id   c989fb69f86c2effb8c705ec3d7a8bb1
#
_cell.length_a   1.000
_cell.length_b   1.000
_cell.length_c   1.000
_cell.angle_alpha   90.00
_cell.angle_beta   90.00
_cell.angle_gamma   90.00
#
_symmetry.space_group_name_H-M   'P 1'
#
loop_
_entity.id
_entity.type
_entity.pdbx_description
1 polymer ?
#
loop_
_entity_poly.entity_id
_entity_poly.type
_entity_poly.pdbx_seq_one_letter_code
_entity_poly.pdbx_strand_id
1 'polypeptide(L)'
;MEPTEENLRAWDDRHRARAEPVELPSFVQRTLGDLKGKKVLHLLCGRGESTAALAELGAVATGLDPRPGPLEAARERWPKILWVDGDPQSLPRQLRRNRFDLVYSGEGVIGGLGDLDGWATGIASALRGAGELLVFDDHPVADCVDGLLRWRSDYFRDRADPDRLWRIGQVVSALARAGLHVQALEEYPGGTSRLRHDRRIPATFLLYARRAG
;
A
#
# COMPACT_ATOMS: atom_id res chain seq x y z
N MET A 1 16.40 -2.50 7.72
CA MET A 1 16.30 -3.93 8.05
C MET A 1 15.48 -4.55 6.94
N GLU A 2 16.04 -5.50 6.22
CA GLU A 2 15.33 -6.20 5.18
C GLU A 2 14.18 -7.02 5.79
N PRO A 3 13.02 -7.15 5.11
CA PRO A 3 11.95 -8.02 5.57
C PRO A 3 12.51 -9.44 5.70
N THR A 4 12.14 -10.14 6.77
CA THR A 4 12.59 -11.53 6.96
C THR A 4 12.07 -12.40 5.82
N GLU A 5 12.84 -13.41 5.39
CA GLU A 5 12.41 -14.37 4.36
C GLU A 5 11.05 -15.02 4.69
N GLU A 6 10.74 -15.19 5.96
CA GLU A 6 9.50 -15.77 6.45
C GLU A 6 8.30 -14.83 6.20
N ASN A 7 8.47 -13.53 6.41
CA ASN A 7 7.45 -12.52 6.07
C ASN A 7 7.24 -12.41 4.56
N LEU A 8 8.31 -12.54 3.77
CA LEU A 8 8.24 -12.55 2.31
C LEU A 8 7.51 -13.81 1.81
N ARG A 9 7.83 -15.00 2.36
CA ARG A 9 7.15 -16.27 2.03
C ARG A 9 5.67 -16.25 2.41
N ALA A 10 5.34 -15.78 3.62
CA ALA A 10 3.96 -15.68 4.07
C ALA A 10 3.13 -14.68 3.22
N TRP A 11 3.77 -13.65 2.67
CA TRP A 11 3.16 -12.72 1.73
C TRP A 11 2.97 -13.38 0.36
N ASP A 12 3.99 -14.06 -0.17
CA ASP A 12 3.94 -14.78 -1.44
C ASP A 12 2.88 -15.88 -1.44
N ASP A 13 2.74 -16.64 -0.36
CA ASP A 13 1.74 -17.70 -0.25
C ASP A 13 0.30 -17.16 -0.21
N ARG A 14 0.10 -15.99 0.39
CA ARG A 14 -1.20 -15.28 0.37
C ARG A 14 -1.61 -14.82 -1.04
N HIS A 15 -0.63 -14.50 -1.88
CA HIS A 15 -0.86 -13.97 -3.23
C HIS A 15 -0.77 -15.02 -4.34
N ARG A 16 -0.12 -16.19 -4.11
CA ARG A 16 -0.08 -17.29 -5.07
C ARG A 16 -1.44 -17.92 -5.38
N ALA A 17 -2.38 -17.84 -4.45
CA ALA A 17 -3.69 -18.46 -4.59
C ALA A 17 -4.67 -17.69 -5.49
N ARG A 18 -4.28 -16.52 -6.02
CA ARG A 18 -5.17 -15.69 -6.84
C ARG A 18 -4.78 -15.75 -8.31
N ALA A 19 -5.38 -16.70 -9.03
CA ALA A 19 -5.26 -16.81 -10.50
C ALA A 19 -6.25 -15.92 -11.28
N GLU A 20 -7.18 -15.23 -10.60
CA GLU A 20 -8.20 -14.38 -11.20
C GLU A 20 -7.83 -12.89 -11.16
N PRO A 21 -8.35 -12.05 -12.08
CA PRO A 21 -8.19 -10.61 -12.01
C PRO A 21 -8.64 -10.11 -10.64
N VAL A 22 -7.78 -9.37 -9.94
CA VAL A 22 -8.15 -8.78 -8.66
C VAL A 22 -9.01 -7.57 -8.94
N GLU A 23 -10.30 -7.67 -8.65
CA GLU A 23 -11.16 -6.50 -8.63
C GLU A 23 -10.87 -5.71 -7.35
N LEU A 24 -10.49 -4.43 -7.51
CA LEU A 24 -10.33 -3.53 -6.37
C LEU A 24 -11.68 -3.39 -5.64
N PRO A 25 -11.70 -3.34 -4.30
CA PRO A 25 -12.93 -3.15 -3.56
C PRO A 25 -13.73 -1.94 -4.07
N SER A 26 -15.05 -2.06 -4.16
CA SER A 26 -15.91 -1.04 -4.76
C SER A 26 -15.80 0.35 -4.08
N PHE A 27 -15.53 0.38 -2.78
CA PHE A 27 -15.30 1.62 -2.06
C PHE A 27 -13.93 2.24 -2.40
N VAL A 28 -12.90 1.41 -2.67
CA VAL A 28 -11.59 1.88 -3.19
C VAL A 28 -11.79 2.50 -4.56
N GLN A 29 -12.50 1.81 -5.47
CA GLN A 29 -12.79 2.35 -6.81
C GLN A 29 -13.56 3.67 -6.74
N ARG A 30 -14.56 3.79 -5.86
CA ARG A 30 -15.30 5.06 -5.68
C ARG A 30 -14.40 6.20 -5.22
N THR A 31 -13.46 5.93 -4.31
CA THR A 31 -12.51 6.93 -3.80
C THR A 31 -11.50 7.35 -4.87
N LEU A 32 -11.04 6.40 -5.68
CA LEU A 32 -10.14 6.66 -6.83
C LEU A 32 -10.79 7.57 -7.88
N GLY A 33 -12.10 7.43 -8.06
CA GLY A 33 -12.86 8.17 -9.08
C GLY A 33 -12.41 7.85 -10.51
N ASP A 34 -12.49 8.84 -11.39
CA ASP A 34 -12.08 8.67 -12.80
C ASP A 34 -10.54 8.66 -12.91
N LEU A 35 -10.00 7.54 -13.38
CA LEU A 35 -8.57 7.34 -13.61
C LEU A 35 -8.14 7.52 -15.07
N LYS A 36 -9.06 7.83 -15.98
CA LYS A 36 -8.76 7.92 -17.41
C LYS A 36 -7.64 8.91 -17.70
N GLY A 37 -6.51 8.38 -18.18
CA GLY A 37 -5.32 9.16 -18.52
C GLY A 37 -4.49 9.67 -17.32
N LYS A 38 -4.92 9.43 -16.09
CA LYS A 38 -4.12 9.77 -14.89
C LYS A 38 -2.88 8.88 -14.81
N LYS A 39 -1.74 9.48 -14.51
CA LYS A 39 -0.49 8.76 -14.21
C LYS A 39 -0.53 8.26 -12.78
N VAL A 40 -0.57 6.94 -12.61
CA VAL A 40 -0.67 6.29 -11.31
C VAL A 40 0.60 5.50 -11.00
N LEU A 41 1.18 5.72 -9.82
CA LEU A 41 2.26 4.91 -9.28
C LEU A 41 1.69 3.98 -8.21
N HIS A 42 1.84 2.67 -8.39
CA HIS A 42 1.50 1.66 -7.39
C HIS A 42 2.76 1.19 -6.68
N LEU A 43 2.83 1.39 -5.36
CA LEU A 43 3.96 1.01 -4.52
C LEU A 43 3.78 -0.40 -3.96
N LEU A 44 4.86 -1.19 -3.95
CA LEU A 44 4.88 -2.61 -3.56
C LEU A 44 3.82 -3.42 -4.33
N CYS A 45 3.87 -3.29 -5.65
CA CYS A 45 2.86 -3.80 -6.56
C CYS A 45 2.82 -5.34 -6.67
N GLY A 46 3.76 -6.04 -6.07
CA GLY A 46 3.83 -7.50 -6.09
C GLY A 46 3.85 -8.07 -7.49
N ARG A 47 2.95 -9.00 -7.75
CA ARG A 47 2.78 -9.65 -9.06
C ARG A 47 1.94 -8.83 -10.04
N GLY A 48 1.49 -7.63 -9.66
CA GLY A 48 0.91 -6.63 -10.55
C GLY A 48 -0.60 -6.67 -10.74
N GLU A 49 -1.33 -7.55 -10.05
CA GLU A 49 -2.78 -7.71 -10.24
C GLU A 49 -3.53 -6.39 -10.01
N SER A 50 -3.30 -5.72 -8.88
CA SER A 50 -3.95 -4.44 -8.57
C SER A 50 -3.47 -3.31 -9.48
N THR A 51 -2.19 -3.36 -9.95
CA THR A 51 -1.70 -2.39 -10.94
C THR A 51 -2.41 -2.55 -12.28
N ALA A 52 -2.65 -3.80 -12.70
CA ALA A 52 -3.41 -4.10 -13.91
C ALA A 52 -4.86 -3.62 -13.79
N ALA A 53 -5.52 -3.84 -12.63
CA ALA A 53 -6.85 -3.34 -12.38
C ALA A 53 -6.93 -1.80 -12.47
N LEU A 54 -5.93 -1.08 -11.94
CA LEU A 54 -5.84 0.38 -12.11
C LEU A 54 -5.71 0.78 -13.59
N ALA A 55 -4.93 0.02 -14.37
CA ALA A 55 -4.80 0.27 -15.82
C ALA A 55 -6.11 -0.01 -16.58
N GLU A 56 -6.86 -1.04 -16.20
CA GLU A 56 -8.19 -1.34 -16.77
C GLU A 56 -9.21 -0.23 -16.48
N LEU A 57 -9.07 0.47 -15.35
CA LEU A 57 -9.84 1.67 -15.02
C LEU A 57 -9.37 2.92 -15.80
N GLY A 58 -8.43 2.77 -16.73
CA GLY A 58 -7.96 3.84 -17.64
C GLY A 58 -6.71 4.58 -17.19
N ALA A 59 -6.06 4.17 -16.10
CA ALA A 59 -4.83 4.79 -15.66
C ALA A 59 -3.63 4.46 -16.57
N VAL A 60 -2.69 5.41 -16.66
CA VAL A 60 -1.32 5.16 -17.12
C VAL A 60 -0.54 4.66 -15.90
N ALA A 61 -0.64 3.36 -15.64
CA ALA A 61 -0.12 2.75 -14.42
C ALA A 61 1.39 2.44 -14.52
N THR A 62 2.07 2.62 -13.40
CA THR A 62 3.46 2.19 -13.16
C THR A 62 3.48 1.40 -11.85
N GLY A 63 4.00 0.18 -11.87
CA GLY A 63 4.22 -0.63 -10.68
C GLY A 63 5.66 -0.54 -10.18
N LEU A 64 5.84 -0.49 -8.87
CA LEU A 64 7.15 -0.55 -8.22
C LEU A 64 7.15 -1.64 -7.15
N ASP A 65 8.16 -2.50 -7.18
CA ASP A 65 8.41 -3.52 -6.16
C ASP A 65 9.93 -3.79 -6.07
N PRO A 66 10.49 -4.01 -4.87
CA PRO A 66 11.90 -4.34 -4.71
C PRO A 66 12.21 -5.82 -4.99
N ARG A 67 11.21 -6.68 -5.15
CA ARG A 67 11.39 -8.12 -5.30
C ARG A 67 11.40 -8.51 -6.77
N PRO A 68 12.50 -9.08 -7.29
CA PRO A 68 12.62 -9.40 -8.72
C PRO A 68 11.61 -10.45 -9.19
N GLY A 69 11.39 -11.53 -8.45
CA GLY A 69 10.51 -12.62 -8.88
C GLY A 69 9.05 -12.20 -9.11
N PRO A 70 8.35 -11.56 -8.15
CA PRO A 70 7.03 -10.98 -8.38
C PRO A 70 7.00 -10.00 -9.57
N LEU A 71 8.02 -9.16 -9.69
CA LEU A 71 8.09 -8.15 -10.73
C LEU A 71 8.32 -8.74 -12.13
N GLU A 72 9.07 -9.83 -12.25
CA GLU A 72 9.22 -10.60 -13.50
C GLU A 72 7.89 -11.20 -13.95
N ALA A 73 7.17 -11.84 -13.04
CA ALA A 73 5.84 -12.36 -13.31
C ALA A 73 4.85 -11.26 -13.74
N ALA A 74 4.95 -10.08 -13.15
CA ALA A 74 4.15 -8.92 -13.58
C ALA A 74 4.49 -8.47 -15.00
N ARG A 75 5.79 -8.40 -15.35
CA ARG A 75 6.26 -8.04 -16.70
C ARG A 75 5.79 -9.03 -17.77
N GLU A 76 5.85 -10.32 -17.47
CA GLU A 76 5.37 -11.36 -18.38
C GLU A 76 3.87 -11.27 -18.62
N ARG A 77 3.10 -11.06 -17.54
CA ARG A 77 1.65 -11.07 -17.61
C ARG A 77 1.06 -9.79 -18.20
N TRP A 78 1.65 -8.63 -17.90
CA TRP A 78 1.19 -7.32 -18.38
C TRP A 78 2.32 -6.49 -19.00
N PRO A 79 2.82 -6.88 -20.18
CA PRO A 79 4.01 -6.27 -20.81
C PRO A 79 3.81 -4.81 -21.25
N LYS A 80 2.58 -4.30 -21.25
CA LYS A 80 2.27 -2.91 -21.60
C LYS A 80 2.36 -1.95 -20.41
N ILE A 81 2.47 -2.47 -19.19
CA ILE A 81 2.60 -1.67 -17.97
C ILE A 81 4.09 -1.46 -17.66
N LEU A 82 4.46 -0.27 -17.19
CA LEU A 82 5.82 0.00 -16.74
C LEU A 82 6.05 -0.57 -15.35
N TRP A 83 7.02 -1.48 -15.24
CA TRP A 83 7.42 -2.10 -13.98
C TRP A 83 8.83 -1.67 -13.60
N VAL A 84 8.99 -1.14 -12.40
CA VAL A 84 10.24 -0.56 -11.89
C VAL A 84 10.69 -1.34 -10.66
N ASP A 85 11.94 -1.79 -10.69
CA ASP A 85 12.61 -2.33 -9.50
C ASP A 85 13.03 -1.17 -8.60
N GLY A 86 12.66 -1.24 -7.32
CA GLY A 86 13.00 -0.19 -6.37
C GLY A 86 12.29 -0.31 -5.03
N ASP A 87 12.90 0.33 -4.03
CA ASP A 87 12.39 0.42 -2.67
C ASP A 87 11.45 1.63 -2.54
N PRO A 88 10.21 1.45 -2.03
CA PRO A 88 9.28 2.56 -1.79
C PRO A 88 9.77 3.54 -0.72
N GLN A 89 10.69 3.13 0.16
CA GLN A 89 11.26 3.97 1.21
C GLN A 89 12.40 4.85 0.68
N SER A 90 13.00 4.45 -0.46
CA SER A 90 14.04 5.21 -1.14
C SER A 90 13.77 5.28 -2.65
N LEU A 91 12.68 5.91 -3.00
CA LEU A 91 12.15 5.90 -4.37
C LEU A 91 13.23 6.21 -5.42
N PRO A 92 13.32 5.43 -6.53
CA PRO A 92 14.24 5.71 -7.61
C PRO A 92 14.08 7.12 -8.20
N ARG A 93 15.18 7.79 -8.53
CA ARG A 93 15.18 9.17 -9.04
C ARG A 93 14.24 9.41 -10.21
N GLN A 94 14.08 8.41 -11.06
CA GLN A 94 13.20 8.46 -12.23
C GLN A 94 11.71 8.56 -11.89
N LEU A 95 11.29 8.11 -10.71
CA LEU A 95 9.91 8.16 -10.24
C LEU A 95 9.61 9.42 -9.41
N ARG A 96 10.65 10.13 -8.96
CA ARG A 96 10.51 11.43 -8.30
C ARG A 96 10.22 12.51 -9.37
N ARG A 97 10.12 13.76 -9.02
CA ARG A 97 9.94 14.93 -9.92
C ARG A 97 8.49 15.24 -10.27
N ASN A 98 7.57 15.09 -9.33
CA ASN A 98 6.20 15.58 -9.47
C ASN A 98 5.50 15.04 -10.74
N ARG A 99 5.59 13.74 -10.98
CA ARG A 99 5.16 13.11 -12.25
C ARG A 99 3.78 12.47 -12.19
N PHE A 100 3.35 12.05 -10.99
CA PHE A 100 2.15 11.25 -10.83
C PHE A 100 0.98 12.08 -10.33
N ASP A 101 -0.19 11.78 -10.89
CA ASP A 101 -1.47 12.33 -10.44
C ASP A 101 -1.93 11.67 -9.17
N LEU A 102 -1.66 10.36 -9.05
CA LEU A 102 -2.02 9.52 -7.92
C LEU A 102 -0.87 8.57 -7.56
N VAL A 103 -0.65 8.37 -6.27
CA VAL A 103 0.08 7.22 -5.72
C VAL A 103 -0.93 6.31 -5.05
N TYR A 104 -0.91 5.04 -5.40
CA TYR A 104 -1.66 3.98 -4.74
C TYR A 104 -0.69 3.12 -3.91
N SER A 105 -1.04 2.82 -2.67
CA SER A 105 -0.27 1.97 -1.79
C SER A 105 -1.22 1.10 -0.99
N GLY A 106 -1.09 -0.21 -1.04
CA GLY A 106 -2.06 -1.07 -0.37
C GLY A 106 -1.68 -2.53 -0.30
N GLU A 107 -2.48 -3.27 0.45
CA GLU A 107 -2.42 -4.73 0.58
C GLU A 107 -1.19 -5.23 1.37
N GLY A 108 -1.00 -4.71 2.57
CA GLY A 108 0.04 -5.17 3.51
C GLY A 108 1.36 -4.40 3.39
N VAL A 109 1.34 -3.22 2.80
CA VAL A 109 2.52 -2.36 2.62
C VAL A 109 3.03 -1.80 3.93
N ILE A 110 2.13 -1.23 4.74
CA ILE A 110 2.51 -0.46 5.95
C ILE A 110 3.23 -1.34 6.97
N GLY A 111 2.76 -2.56 7.17
CA GLY A 111 3.39 -3.51 8.11
C GLY A 111 4.82 -3.89 7.74
N GLY A 112 5.18 -3.83 6.45
CA GLY A 112 6.51 -4.18 5.94
C GLY A 112 7.51 -3.02 5.89
N LEU A 113 7.09 -1.77 6.14
CA LEU A 113 7.97 -0.62 6.05
C LEU A 113 8.97 -0.55 7.21
N GLY A 114 10.25 -0.39 6.89
CA GLY A 114 11.32 -0.11 7.85
C GLY A 114 11.43 1.38 8.21
N ASP A 115 11.17 2.25 7.22
CA ASP A 115 11.26 3.71 7.32
C ASP A 115 9.98 4.37 6.78
N LEU A 116 9.12 4.77 7.70
CA LEU A 116 7.84 5.41 7.37
C LEU A 116 8.01 6.85 6.84
N ASP A 117 9.01 7.58 7.34
CA ASP A 117 9.29 8.94 6.90
C ASP A 117 9.91 8.95 5.49
N GLY A 118 10.79 7.99 5.18
CA GLY A 118 11.34 7.79 3.84
C GLY A 118 10.24 7.46 2.83
N TRP A 119 9.32 6.55 3.18
CA TRP A 119 8.16 6.21 2.37
C TRP A 119 7.26 7.44 2.09
N ALA A 120 6.88 8.19 3.13
CA ALA A 120 6.03 9.37 2.98
C ALA A 120 6.70 10.47 2.13
N THR A 121 8.01 10.71 2.36
CA THR A 121 8.81 11.67 1.58
C THR A 121 8.92 11.22 0.10
N GLY A 122 9.12 9.93 -0.13
CA GLY A 122 9.13 9.34 -1.47
C GLY A 122 7.84 9.64 -2.22
N ILE A 123 6.69 9.36 -1.60
CA ILE A 123 5.35 9.64 -2.15
C ILE A 123 5.20 11.12 -2.49
N ALA A 124 5.51 12.02 -1.54
CA ALA A 124 5.42 13.46 -1.77
C ALA A 124 6.29 13.91 -2.94
N SER A 125 7.49 13.33 -3.12
CA SER A 125 8.38 13.65 -4.24
C SER A 125 7.90 13.12 -5.60
N ALA A 126 7.11 12.06 -5.61
CA ALA A 126 6.55 11.45 -6.82
C ALA A 126 5.31 12.20 -7.31
N LEU A 127 4.46 12.63 -6.41
CA LEU A 127 3.21 13.34 -6.70
C LEU A 127 3.48 14.72 -7.27
N ARG A 128 2.70 15.14 -8.27
CA ARG A 128 2.61 16.54 -8.71
C ARG A 128 1.92 17.42 -7.64
N GLY A 129 1.96 18.74 -7.81
CA GLY A 129 1.15 19.65 -6.98
C GLY A 129 -0.33 19.26 -7.04
N ALA A 130 -1.01 19.25 -5.90
CA ALA A 130 -2.37 18.76 -5.72
C ALA A 130 -2.59 17.29 -6.12
N GLY A 131 -1.51 16.50 -6.30
CA GLY A 131 -1.59 15.06 -6.54
C GLY A 131 -2.11 14.31 -5.32
N GLU A 132 -2.64 13.13 -5.55
CA GLU A 132 -3.44 12.35 -4.61
C GLU A 132 -2.68 11.12 -4.12
N LEU A 133 -2.88 10.75 -2.87
CA LEU A 133 -2.45 9.48 -2.28
C LEU A 133 -3.67 8.71 -1.83
N LEU A 134 -3.78 7.45 -2.23
CA LEU A 134 -4.70 6.49 -1.63
C LEU A 134 -3.91 5.34 -1.01
N VAL A 135 -4.12 5.11 0.28
CA VAL A 135 -3.65 3.93 0.99
C VAL A 135 -4.86 3.08 1.36
N PHE A 136 -4.83 1.81 0.99
CA PHE A 136 -5.81 0.82 1.46
C PHE A 136 -5.05 -0.38 1.99
N ASP A 137 -5.05 -0.58 3.30
CA ASP A 137 -4.17 -1.56 3.97
C ASP A 137 -4.85 -2.25 5.16
N ASP A 138 -4.21 -3.30 5.64
CA ASP A 138 -4.62 -3.96 6.88
C ASP A 138 -4.48 -2.98 8.06
N HIS A 139 -5.49 -2.98 8.94
CA HIS A 139 -5.43 -2.14 10.12
C HIS A 139 -4.47 -2.75 11.16
N PRO A 140 -3.51 -1.98 11.70
CA PRO A 140 -2.48 -2.53 12.58
C PRO A 140 -3.01 -3.19 13.86
N VAL A 141 -4.21 -2.85 14.33
CA VAL A 141 -4.84 -3.55 15.47
C VAL A 141 -5.21 -5.00 15.12
N ALA A 142 -5.45 -5.30 13.84
CA ALA A 142 -5.76 -6.65 13.40
C ALA A 142 -4.59 -7.62 13.62
N ASP A 143 -3.36 -7.13 13.59
CA ASP A 143 -2.17 -7.92 13.88
C ASP A 143 -1.92 -8.14 15.38
N CYS A 144 -2.65 -7.41 16.24
CA CYS A 144 -2.54 -7.54 17.69
C CYS A 144 -3.42 -8.65 18.27
N VAL A 145 -4.35 -9.21 17.48
CA VAL A 145 -5.32 -10.20 17.93
C VAL A 145 -5.32 -11.44 17.05
N ASP A 146 -5.71 -12.58 17.62
CA ASP A 146 -5.95 -13.80 16.84
C ASP A 146 -7.38 -13.87 16.30
N GLY A 147 -7.69 -14.92 15.53
CA GLY A 147 -9.01 -15.14 14.96
C GLY A 147 -10.15 -15.34 15.98
N LEU A 148 -9.82 -15.46 17.28
CA LEU A 148 -10.77 -15.50 18.40
C LEU A 148 -10.80 -14.18 19.18
N LEU A 149 -10.20 -13.11 18.64
CA LEU A 149 -10.03 -11.79 19.28
C LEU A 149 -9.28 -11.82 20.63
N ARG A 150 -8.39 -12.78 20.82
CA ARG A 150 -7.49 -12.77 21.96
C ARG A 150 -6.26 -11.95 21.61
N TRP A 151 -5.88 -11.03 22.48
CA TRP A 151 -4.66 -10.23 22.32
C TRP A 151 -3.43 -11.13 22.30
N ARG A 152 -2.59 -10.97 21.29
CA ARG A 152 -1.33 -11.68 21.11
C ARG A 152 -0.13 -10.76 21.23
N SER A 153 -0.31 -9.50 20.98
CA SER A 153 0.77 -8.51 21.02
C SER A 153 0.25 -7.13 21.41
N ASP A 154 1.16 -6.32 21.92
CA ASP A 154 0.87 -4.94 22.31
C ASP A 154 0.81 -4.03 21.06
N TYR A 155 -0.26 -3.25 20.94
CA TYR A 155 -0.40 -2.23 19.91
C TYR A 155 0.65 -1.11 20.02
N PHE A 156 1.17 -0.87 21.23
CA PHE A 156 2.16 0.16 21.54
C PHE A 156 3.58 -0.36 21.67
N ARG A 157 3.83 -1.60 21.25
CA ARG A 157 5.18 -2.21 21.31
C ARG A 157 6.24 -1.29 20.69
N ASP A 158 7.45 -1.36 21.24
CA ASP A 158 8.55 -0.47 20.92
C ASP A 158 9.03 -0.66 19.46
N ARG A 159 9.65 0.40 18.93
CA ARG A 159 10.33 0.39 17.62
C ARG A 159 11.50 -0.58 17.54
N ALA A 160 12.09 -0.95 18.67
CA ALA A 160 13.16 -1.95 18.75
C ALA A 160 12.67 -3.39 18.55
N ASP A 161 11.36 -3.64 18.67
CA ASP A 161 10.75 -4.94 18.45
C ASP A 161 10.80 -5.29 16.95
N PRO A 162 11.36 -6.44 16.55
CA PRO A 162 11.34 -6.88 15.16
C PRO A 162 9.91 -7.04 14.60
N ASP A 163 8.95 -7.36 15.45
CA ASP A 163 7.53 -7.48 15.11
C ASP A 163 6.76 -6.15 15.25
N ARG A 164 7.47 -5.02 15.26
CA ARG A 164 6.85 -3.70 15.35
C ARG A 164 5.78 -3.51 14.29
N LEU A 165 4.74 -2.78 14.66
CA LEU A 165 3.75 -2.29 13.70
C LEU A 165 3.73 -0.75 13.68
N TRP A 166 3.37 -0.20 12.54
CA TRP A 166 3.14 1.24 12.42
C TRP A 166 1.68 1.53 12.79
N ARG A 167 1.49 2.28 13.89
CA ARG A 167 0.16 2.73 14.30
C ARG A 167 -0.40 3.76 13.31
N ILE A 168 -1.71 3.81 13.14
CA ILE A 168 -2.39 4.78 12.25
C ILE A 168 -1.94 6.22 12.53
N GLY A 169 -1.84 6.62 13.80
CA GLY A 169 -1.36 7.95 14.17
C GLY A 169 0.08 8.25 13.70
N GLN A 170 0.96 7.23 13.61
CA GLN A 170 2.30 7.40 13.09
C GLN A 170 2.28 7.57 11.56
N VAL A 171 1.43 6.81 10.86
CA VAL A 171 1.23 6.94 9.41
C VAL A 171 0.75 8.36 9.06
N VAL A 172 -0.31 8.83 9.73
CA VAL A 172 -0.85 10.18 9.53
C VAL A 172 0.22 11.25 9.81
N SER A 173 1.00 11.08 10.89
CA SER A 173 2.06 12.04 11.26
C SER A 173 3.20 12.07 10.24
N ALA A 174 3.61 10.92 9.70
CA ALA A 174 4.64 10.84 8.65
C ALA A 174 4.18 11.53 7.36
N LEU A 175 2.95 11.29 6.94
CA LEU A 175 2.36 11.94 5.78
C LEU A 175 2.29 13.47 5.96
N ALA A 176 1.84 13.93 7.13
CA ALA A 176 1.78 15.35 7.44
C ALA A 176 3.17 16.02 7.39
N ARG A 177 4.21 15.39 7.97
CA ARG A 177 5.59 15.88 7.88
C ARG A 177 6.11 15.96 6.45
N ALA A 178 5.68 15.07 5.58
CA ALA A 178 6.02 15.06 4.16
C ALA A 178 5.21 16.06 3.31
N GLY A 179 4.29 16.84 3.91
CA GLY A 179 3.46 17.83 3.22
C GLY A 179 2.25 17.21 2.50
N LEU A 180 1.80 16.04 2.97
CA LEU A 180 0.59 15.38 2.51
C LEU A 180 -0.54 15.61 3.51
N HIS A 181 -1.61 16.24 3.06
CA HIS A 181 -2.76 16.58 3.90
C HIS A 181 -3.81 15.47 3.84
N VAL A 182 -4.01 14.76 4.94
CA VAL A 182 -5.04 13.72 5.05
C VAL A 182 -6.42 14.38 4.95
N GLN A 183 -7.22 13.92 4.00
CA GLN A 183 -8.59 14.40 3.73
C GLN A 183 -9.64 13.43 4.29
N ALA A 184 -9.33 12.14 4.29
CA ALA A 184 -10.18 11.10 4.85
C ALA A 184 -9.34 9.96 5.44
N LEU A 185 -9.84 9.40 6.52
CA LEU A 185 -9.37 8.16 7.12
C LEU A 185 -10.61 7.37 7.53
N GLU A 186 -10.81 6.24 6.89
CA GLU A 186 -11.97 5.37 7.12
C GLU A 186 -11.49 3.99 7.54
N GLU A 187 -12.19 3.37 8.48
CA GLU A 187 -11.88 2.05 9.01
C GLU A 187 -13.02 1.09 8.70
N TYR A 188 -12.67 -0.12 8.28
CA TYR A 188 -13.65 -1.11 7.85
C TYR A 188 -13.55 -2.41 8.65
N PRO A 189 -14.68 -2.98 9.07
CA PRO A 189 -14.72 -4.32 9.64
C PRO A 189 -14.64 -5.35 8.51
N GLY A 190 -13.75 -6.29 8.60
CA GLY A 190 -13.54 -7.30 7.57
C GLY A 190 -12.58 -6.83 6.47
N GLY A 191 -12.09 -7.75 5.68
CA GLY A 191 -11.08 -7.50 4.66
C GLY A 191 -10.29 -8.74 4.33
N THR A 192 -9.08 -8.57 3.81
CA THR A 192 -8.14 -9.66 3.52
C THR A 192 -7.51 -10.26 4.78
N SER A 193 -7.66 -9.59 5.93
CA SER A 193 -7.07 -9.98 7.20
C SER A 193 -7.69 -11.24 7.81
N ARG A 194 -7.03 -11.78 8.84
CA ARG A 194 -7.48 -12.94 9.61
C ARG A 194 -8.82 -12.75 10.33
N LEU A 195 -9.29 -11.50 10.43
CA LEU A 195 -10.52 -11.10 11.15
C LEU A 195 -11.75 -10.94 10.24
N ARG A 196 -11.80 -11.61 9.10
CA ARG A 196 -12.86 -11.47 8.08
C ARG A 196 -14.29 -11.47 8.61
N HIS A 197 -14.55 -12.10 9.74
CA HIS A 197 -15.89 -12.31 10.29
C HIS A 197 -16.20 -11.51 11.56
N ASP A 198 -15.23 -10.82 12.11
CA ASP A 198 -15.44 -10.05 13.32
C ASP A 198 -15.53 -8.55 13.03
N ARG A 199 -16.63 -7.95 13.45
CA ARG A 199 -16.94 -6.54 13.20
C ARG A 199 -16.68 -5.63 14.41
N ARG A 200 -16.13 -6.15 15.48
CA ARG A 200 -15.91 -5.40 16.72
C ARG A 200 -14.64 -4.55 16.69
N ILE A 201 -13.71 -4.88 15.79
CA ILE A 201 -12.50 -4.12 15.56
C ILE A 201 -12.29 -3.90 14.06
N PRO A 202 -11.60 -2.84 13.66
CA PRO A 202 -11.28 -2.63 12.25
C PRO A 202 -10.28 -3.68 11.76
N ALA A 203 -10.51 -4.19 10.56
CA ALA A 203 -9.61 -5.12 9.89
C ALA A 203 -8.76 -4.44 8.81
N THR A 204 -9.31 -3.43 8.17
CA THR A 204 -8.62 -2.62 7.15
C THR A 204 -8.93 -1.15 7.36
N PHE A 205 -8.11 -0.30 6.73
CA PHE A 205 -8.36 1.14 6.67
C PHE A 205 -8.10 1.67 5.26
N LEU A 206 -8.78 2.76 4.93
CA LEU A 206 -8.54 3.56 3.74
C LEU A 206 -8.13 4.96 4.19
N LEU A 207 -7.00 5.43 3.68
CA LEU A 207 -6.51 6.78 3.92
C LEU A 207 -6.37 7.50 2.57
N TYR A 208 -7.02 8.65 2.45
CA TYR A 208 -6.90 9.53 1.30
C TYR A 208 -6.23 10.84 1.71
N ALA A 209 -5.19 11.22 0.98
CA ALA A 209 -4.45 12.46 1.24
C ALA A 209 -4.14 13.20 -0.06
N ARG A 210 -3.86 14.48 0.05
CA ARG A 210 -3.42 15.34 -1.06
C ARG A 210 -2.12 16.04 -0.74
N ARG A 211 -1.26 16.13 -1.74
CA ARG A 211 -0.09 16.99 -1.68
C ARG A 211 -0.51 18.45 -1.77
N ALA A 212 0.12 19.34 -0.99
CA ALA A 212 -0.02 20.78 -1.17
C ALA A 212 0.32 21.19 -2.62
N GLY A 213 -0.39 22.17 -3.16
CA GLY A 213 -0.19 22.70 -4.49
C GLY A 213 1.08 23.53 -4.61
#